data_8e224a482f45ed5bdf6c4670f4cf554e
#
_entry.id   8e224a482f45ed5bdf6c4670f4cf554e
#
_cell.length_a   1.000
_cell.length_b   1.000
_cell.length_c   1.000
_cell.angle_alpha   90.00
_cell.angle_beta   90.00
_cell.angle_gamma   90.00
#
_symmetry.space_group_name_H-M   'P 1'
#
loop_
_entity.id
_entity.type
_entity.pdbx_description
1 polymer ?
#
loop_
_entity_poly.entity_id
_entity_poly.type
_entity_poly.pdbx_seq_one_letter_code
_entity_poly.pdbx_strand_id
1 'polypeptide(L)'
;MELRRVVVTGLGALTPIGNTVQEYWHGLINGVSGAAPITYFDTTHFKTKFACEVKNFNVENFIDRKEARKMDRYAQYAIVSTDEAVKDAKFNFDTLDKDRVGVIWGSGIGGLETFQEEVMNFAAGTGVPKFNPFFIPKMIADIAGGHISIKYGFRGPNFTTVSACASSTNALIDAFNYIRLGHADVMVTGGSEAAVTIAGMGGFNAMHALSTRNDDPKTASRPMDKDREGFVLGEGAGSLILEEYEHAIARGAEIYCEIGGGGMSADAHHITAPHPEGLGAKNVMFNCLRDAGLKPEDVDGVNMHGTSTPLGDIAESKAIIEVFKEHAYTLNLNSTKSMTGHLLGAAGAIETIASILSIKHGIVPPTINHFTDDENIDPKLNFTFNKAQKRDMKVVMSNTFGFGGHNACVLVKKLEQ
;
A
#
# COMPACT_ATOMS: atom_id res chain seq x y z
N MET A 1 14.39 -26.95 9.49
CA MET A 1 14.08 -25.80 10.39
C MET A 1 12.58 -25.60 10.32
N GLU A 2 11.91 -25.65 11.45
CA GLU A 2 10.48 -25.31 11.50
C GLU A 2 10.33 -23.80 11.38
N LEU A 3 9.46 -23.33 10.47
CA LEU A 3 9.21 -21.92 10.27
C LEU A 3 8.32 -21.40 11.39
N ARG A 4 8.63 -20.22 11.94
CA ARG A 4 7.83 -19.61 13.00
C ARG A 4 6.54 -18.99 12.42
N ARG A 5 5.47 -19.00 13.17
CA ARG A 5 4.23 -18.29 12.84
C ARG A 5 4.43 -16.79 13.03
N VAL A 6 3.78 -15.98 12.18
CA VAL A 6 3.89 -14.52 12.21
C VAL A 6 2.51 -13.91 12.26
N VAL A 7 2.29 -13.05 13.24
CA VAL A 7 1.00 -12.39 13.48
C VAL A 7 1.12 -10.88 13.37
N VAL A 8 0.00 -10.21 13.20
CA VAL A 8 -0.10 -8.75 13.18
C VAL A 8 -0.63 -8.27 14.52
N THR A 9 0.14 -7.44 15.23
CA THR A 9 -0.20 -6.94 16.56
C THR A 9 -0.39 -5.43 16.64
N GLY A 10 -0.14 -4.69 15.55
CA GLY A 10 -0.38 -3.26 15.49
C GLY A 10 -0.58 -2.76 14.07
N LEU A 11 -1.44 -1.78 13.90
CA LEU A 11 -1.81 -1.16 12.65
C LEU A 11 -1.73 0.37 12.76
N GLY A 12 -1.32 1.03 11.67
CA GLY A 12 -1.34 2.48 11.55
C GLY A 12 -1.58 2.90 10.10
N ALA A 13 -2.37 3.95 9.90
CA ALA A 13 -2.74 4.42 8.58
C ALA A 13 -2.84 5.95 8.50
N LEU A 14 -2.30 6.51 7.43
CA LEU A 14 -2.48 7.90 7.03
C LEU A 14 -2.85 7.92 5.56
N THR A 15 -4.09 8.23 5.23
CA THR A 15 -4.65 8.04 3.89
C THR A 15 -5.51 9.23 3.45
N PRO A 16 -5.83 9.36 2.15
CA PRO A 16 -6.72 10.41 1.65
C PRO A 16 -8.15 10.39 2.21
N ILE A 17 -8.56 9.29 2.85
CA ILE A 17 -9.92 9.10 3.39
C ILE A 17 -9.96 8.87 4.91
N GLY A 18 -8.83 9.04 5.58
CA GLY A 18 -8.71 8.96 7.04
C GLY A 18 -7.26 8.98 7.50
N ASN A 19 -7.00 9.69 8.59
CA ASN A 19 -5.66 9.91 9.15
C ASN A 19 -5.32 8.94 10.30
N THR A 20 -6.22 8.01 10.59
CA THR A 20 -6.05 6.88 11.52
C THR A 20 -6.65 5.61 10.91
N VAL A 21 -6.30 4.45 11.45
CA VAL A 21 -6.88 3.16 11.03
C VAL A 21 -8.40 3.16 11.16
N GLN A 22 -8.94 3.76 12.23
CA GLN A 22 -10.38 3.84 12.46
C GLN A 22 -11.08 4.73 11.42
N GLU A 23 -10.53 5.92 11.12
CA GLU A 23 -11.07 6.82 10.11
C GLU A 23 -10.96 6.20 8.71
N TYR A 24 -9.82 5.58 8.41
CA TYR A 24 -9.60 4.87 7.15
C TYR A 24 -10.64 3.76 6.95
N TRP A 25 -10.86 2.92 7.94
CA TRP A 25 -11.88 1.87 7.88
C TRP A 25 -13.28 2.44 7.69
N HIS A 26 -13.63 3.49 8.42
CA HIS A 26 -14.92 4.18 8.27
C HIS A 26 -15.08 4.73 6.83
N GLY A 27 -14.04 5.36 6.28
CA GLY A 27 -14.03 5.84 4.89
C GLY A 27 -14.24 4.69 3.89
N LEU A 28 -13.56 3.55 4.09
CA LEU A 28 -13.66 2.38 3.23
C LEU A 28 -15.07 1.79 3.18
N ILE A 29 -15.69 1.49 4.32
CA ILE A 29 -17.01 0.84 4.36
C ILE A 29 -18.15 1.74 3.88
N ASN A 30 -17.95 3.07 3.92
CA ASN A 30 -18.91 4.06 3.44
C ASN A 30 -18.65 4.51 2.00
N GLY A 31 -17.66 3.96 1.31
CA GLY A 31 -17.38 4.29 -0.09
C GLY A 31 -16.94 5.74 -0.30
N VAL A 32 -16.12 6.29 0.60
CA VAL A 32 -15.69 7.70 0.53
C VAL A 32 -14.60 7.86 -0.53
N SER A 33 -14.81 8.71 -1.54
CA SER A 33 -13.77 9.08 -2.50
C SER A 33 -12.81 10.12 -1.91
N GLY A 34 -11.51 9.82 -1.95
CA GLY A 34 -10.44 10.73 -1.56
C GLY A 34 -10.08 11.78 -2.60
N ALA A 35 -10.53 11.60 -3.85
CA ALA A 35 -10.16 12.46 -4.96
C ALA A 35 -10.75 13.89 -4.85
N ALA A 36 -9.88 14.87 -5.03
CA ALA A 36 -10.22 16.28 -4.97
C ALA A 36 -9.24 17.10 -5.85
N PRO A 37 -9.55 18.35 -6.21
CA PRO A 37 -8.58 19.23 -6.86
C PRO A 37 -7.29 19.33 -6.04
N ILE A 38 -6.14 19.33 -6.73
CA ILE A 38 -4.82 19.46 -6.11
C ILE A 38 -4.70 20.83 -5.45
N THR A 39 -4.20 20.84 -4.21
CA THR A 39 -4.01 22.06 -3.41
C THR A 39 -2.54 22.47 -3.25
N TYR A 40 -1.58 21.62 -3.56
CA TYR A 40 -0.16 21.84 -3.29
C TYR A 40 0.54 22.77 -4.29
N PHE A 41 0.01 22.88 -5.52
CA PHE A 41 0.58 23.72 -6.58
C PHE A 41 -0.46 24.10 -7.63
N ASP A 42 -0.12 25.08 -8.48
CA ASP A 42 -0.99 25.50 -9.60
C ASP A 42 -1.05 24.41 -10.69
N THR A 43 -2.25 23.93 -10.96
CA THR A 43 -2.53 22.88 -11.95
C THR A 43 -3.07 23.41 -13.29
N THR A 44 -3.04 24.73 -13.52
CA THR A 44 -3.64 25.37 -14.72
C THR A 44 -3.18 24.69 -16.03
N HIS A 45 -1.90 24.33 -16.12
CA HIS A 45 -1.30 23.75 -17.32
C HIS A 45 -1.22 22.20 -17.30
N PHE A 46 -1.74 21.54 -16.25
CA PHE A 46 -1.72 20.08 -16.14
C PHE A 46 -2.93 19.45 -16.83
N LYS A 47 -2.73 18.28 -17.45
CA LYS A 47 -3.83 17.48 -18.03
C LYS A 47 -4.74 16.94 -16.90
N THR A 48 -4.15 16.44 -15.81
CA THR A 48 -4.85 16.00 -14.60
C THR A 48 -4.67 17.07 -13.53
N LYS A 49 -5.80 17.54 -12.95
CA LYS A 49 -5.83 18.65 -11.99
C LYS A 49 -6.30 18.21 -10.59
N PHE A 50 -6.38 16.93 -10.36
CA PHE A 50 -6.87 16.34 -9.12
C PHE A 50 -5.99 15.16 -8.70
N ALA A 51 -6.04 14.84 -7.41
CA ALA A 51 -5.36 13.71 -6.78
C ALA A 51 -6.07 13.31 -5.50
N CYS A 52 -5.62 12.24 -4.88
CA CYS A 52 -6.02 11.84 -3.54
C CYS A 52 -4.94 12.29 -2.54
N GLU A 53 -4.95 13.57 -2.18
CA GLU A 53 -4.06 14.13 -1.15
C GLU A 53 -4.49 13.70 0.26
N VAL A 54 -3.55 13.60 1.19
CA VAL A 54 -3.85 13.48 2.63
C VAL A 54 -4.46 14.79 3.12
N LYS A 55 -5.62 14.71 3.76
CA LYS A 55 -6.41 15.88 4.16
C LYS A 55 -6.28 16.19 5.65
N ASN A 56 -6.40 17.48 6.00
CA ASN A 56 -6.42 17.93 7.40
C ASN A 56 -5.18 17.46 8.20
N PHE A 57 -4.06 17.33 7.54
CA PHE A 57 -2.81 16.88 8.12
C PHE A 57 -1.90 18.08 8.45
N ASN A 58 -1.51 18.17 9.72
CA ASN A 58 -0.47 19.10 10.16
C ASN A 58 0.61 18.29 10.88
N VAL A 59 1.77 18.18 10.25
CA VAL A 59 2.92 17.41 10.78
C VAL A 59 3.37 17.88 12.17
N GLU A 60 3.23 19.17 12.50
CA GLU A 60 3.66 19.75 13.79
C GLU A 60 2.82 19.20 14.97
N ASN A 61 1.67 18.55 14.71
CA ASN A 61 0.90 17.84 15.75
C ASN A 61 1.54 16.49 16.16
N PHE A 62 2.50 15.99 15.37
CA PHE A 62 3.06 14.62 15.51
C PHE A 62 4.58 14.64 15.65
N ILE A 63 5.25 15.55 14.97
CA ILE A 63 6.71 15.62 14.88
C ILE A 63 7.17 17.02 15.23
N ASP A 64 8.20 17.15 16.08
CA ASP A 64 8.81 18.45 16.36
C ASP A 64 9.19 19.17 15.05
N ARG A 65 8.94 20.48 15.01
CA ARG A 65 9.14 21.29 13.81
C ARG A 65 10.57 21.23 13.27
N LYS A 66 11.58 21.13 14.14
CA LYS A 66 12.99 21.06 13.72
C LYS A 66 13.29 19.70 13.09
N GLU A 67 12.71 18.63 13.64
CA GLU A 67 12.85 17.28 13.09
C GLU A 67 12.06 17.13 11.78
N ALA A 68 10.84 17.64 11.71
CA ALA A 68 10.02 17.60 10.49
C ALA A 68 10.71 18.27 9.28
N ARG A 69 11.48 19.35 9.50
CA ARG A 69 12.25 20.03 8.44
C ARG A 69 13.39 19.20 7.86
N LYS A 70 13.85 18.15 8.57
CA LYS A 70 14.88 17.23 8.11
C LYS A 70 14.32 16.06 7.31
N MET A 71 13.00 15.98 7.15
CA MET A 71 12.29 14.90 6.50
C MET A 71 11.53 15.41 5.28
N ASP A 72 11.50 14.63 4.20
CA ASP A 72 10.53 14.80 3.13
C ASP A 72 9.15 14.31 3.62
N ARG A 73 8.10 14.72 2.94
CA ARG A 73 6.71 14.42 3.31
C ARG A 73 6.44 12.91 3.41
N TYR A 74 7.00 12.10 2.50
CA TYR A 74 6.82 10.65 2.56
C TYR A 74 7.40 10.03 3.85
N ALA A 75 8.53 10.56 4.34
CA ALA A 75 9.13 10.12 5.58
C ALA A 75 8.35 10.61 6.82
N GLN A 76 7.75 11.81 6.74
CA GLN A 76 6.83 12.30 7.78
C GLN A 76 5.59 11.39 7.89
N TYR A 77 5.01 10.98 6.76
CA TYR A 77 3.88 10.04 6.73
C TYR A 77 4.25 8.68 7.32
N ALA A 78 5.45 8.16 7.03
CA ALA A 78 5.97 6.94 7.63
C ALA A 78 6.01 7.00 9.15
N ILE A 79 6.55 8.10 9.71
CA ILE A 79 6.63 8.28 11.16
C ILE A 79 5.24 8.32 11.79
N VAL A 80 4.30 9.09 11.22
CA VAL A 80 2.96 9.26 11.79
C VAL A 80 2.17 7.95 11.79
N SER A 81 2.20 7.22 10.68
CA SER A 81 1.53 5.91 10.61
C SER A 81 2.20 4.88 11.54
N THR A 82 3.53 4.93 11.69
CA THR A 82 4.26 4.04 12.61
C THR A 82 3.96 4.37 14.06
N ASP A 83 3.80 5.63 14.42
CA ASP A 83 3.43 6.05 15.78
C ASP A 83 2.09 5.42 16.19
N GLU A 84 1.11 5.40 15.29
CA GLU A 84 -0.17 4.75 15.52
C GLU A 84 0.01 3.23 15.68
N ALA A 85 0.74 2.56 14.78
CA ALA A 85 0.97 1.12 14.82
C ALA A 85 1.71 0.65 16.08
N VAL A 86 2.74 1.39 16.48
CA VAL A 86 3.52 1.09 17.71
C VAL A 86 2.67 1.30 18.96
N LYS A 87 1.86 2.36 19.00
CA LYS A 87 0.92 2.60 20.09
C LYS A 87 -0.14 1.49 20.17
N ASP A 88 -0.66 1.06 19.03
CA ASP A 88 -1.66 0.00 18.93
C ASP A 88 -1.09 -1.35 19.38
N ALA A 89 0.17 -1.66 19.08
CA ALA A 89 0.85 -2.87 19.50
C ALA A 89 1.08 -2.96 21.02
N LYS A 90 0.98 -1.85 21.77
CA LYS A 90 1.08 -1.78 23.23
C LYS A 90 2.36 -2.42 23.79
N PHE A 91 3.52 -2.16 23.17
CA PHE A 91 4.80 -2.67 23.65
C PHE A 91 5.15 -2.14 25.05
N ASN A 92 5.70 -3.01 25.89
CA ASN A 92 6.44 -2.57 27.07
C ASN A 92 7.90 -2.33 26.68
N PHE A 93 8.28 -1.06 26.50
CA PHE A 93 9.61 -0.67 26.04
C PHE A 93 10.73 -0.97 27.06
N ASP A 94 10.40 -1.20 28.33
CA ASP A 94 11.39 -1.55 29.37
C ASP A 94 11.84 -3.01 29.25
N THR A 95 11.00 -3.87 28.68
CA THR A 95 11.27 -5.31 28.53
C THR A 95 11.49 -5.75 27.09
N LEU A 96 11.17 -4.90 26.12
CA LEU A 96 11.32 -5.19 24.68
C LEU A 96 12.81 -5.27 24.31
N ASP A 97 13.23 -6.41 23.77
CA ASP A 97 14.57 -6.53 23.18
C ASP A 97 14.65 -5.80 21.84
N LYS A 98 15.14 -4.58 21.87
CA LYS A 98 15.25 -3.70 20.70
C LYS A 98 16.24 -4.20 19.64
N ASP A 99 17.15 -5.12 19.98
CA ASP A 99 18.07 -5.72 19.02
C ASP A 99 17.37 -6.81 18.17
N ARG A 100 16.18 -7.25 18.64
CA ARG A 100 15.31 -8.19 17.94
C ARG A 100 14.14 -7.52 17.23
N VAL A 101 14.05 -6.18 17.26
CA VAL A 101 13.04 -5.41 16.51
C VAL A 101 13.68 -4.77 15.28
N GLY A 102 13.25 -5.19 14.10
CA GLY A 102 13.72 -4.62 12.83
C GLY A 102 12.72 -3.67 12.18
N VAL A 103 13.16 -3.02 11.10
CA VAL A 103 12.35 -2.13 10.26
C VAL A 103 12.61 -2.45 8.80
N ILE A 104 11.58 -2.91 8.07
CA ILE A 104 11.65 -3.05 6.61
C ILE A 104 10.52 -2.21 6.01
N TRP A 105 10.89 -1.19 5.23
CA TRP A 105 9.96 -0.18 4.74
C TRP A 105 9.89 -0.16 3.23
N GLY A 106 8.72 0.16 2.65
CA GLY A 106 8.53 0.28 1.20
C GLY A 106 8.34 1.74 0.78
N SER A 107 9.03 2.17 -0.27
CA SER A 107 8.76 3.42 -0.96
C SER A 107 9.14 3.28 -2.42
N GLY A 108 8.26 3.72 -3.33
CA GLY A 108 8.51 3.57 -4.76
C GLY A 108 9.45 4.64 -5.31
N ILE A 109 9.37 5.87 -4.78
CA ILE A 109 10.08 7.04 -5.34
C ILE A 109 10.93 7.73 -4.27
N GLY A 110 10.51 7.73 -3.00
CA GLY A 110 11.18 8.48 -1.94
C GLY A 110 10.89 9.98 -1.97
N GLY A 111 11.86 10.81 -1.62
CA GLY A 111 11.73 12.26 -1.43
C GLY A 111 11.66 13.08 -2.72
N LEU A 112 10.66 12.82 -3.56
CA LEU A 112 10.50 13.49 -4.85
C LEU A 112 10.24 15.00 -4.70
N GLU A 113 9.49 15.42 -3.69
CA GLU A 113 9.22 16.84 -3.42
C GLU A 113 10.52 17.58 -3.10
N THR A 114 11.32 17.04 -2.20
CA THR A 114 12.63 17.60 -1.85
C THR A 114 13.56 17.69 -3.06
N PHE A 115 13.61 16.62 -3.87
CA PHE A 115 14.43 16.62 -5.10
C PHE A 115 14.00 17.73 -6.05
N GLN A 116 12.69 17.81 -6.33
CA GLN A 116 12.12 18.84 -7.21
C GLN A 116 12.45 20.25 -6.71
N GLU A 117 12.20 20.56 -5.43
CA GLU A 117 12.42 21.87 -4.86
C GLU A 117 13.90 22.31 -4.92
N GLU A 118 14.81 21.44 -4.52
CA GLU A 118 16.25 21.74 -4.51
C GLU A 118 16.80 21.97 -5.94
N VAL A 119 16.37 21.17 -6.91
CA VAL A 119 16.77 21.33 -8.32
C VAL A 119 16.18 22.60 -8.93
N MET A 120 14.91 22.90 -8.66
CA MET A 120 14.26 24.12 -9.15
C MET A 120 14.91 25.37 -8.54
N ASN A 121 15.22 25.36 -7.26
CA ASN A 121 15.91 26.46 -6.58
C ASN A 121 17.32 26.70 -7.14
N PHE A 122 18.05 25.61 -7.41
CA PHE A 122 19.37 25.71 -8.06
C PHE A 122 19.25 26.29 -9.46
N ALA A 123 18.30 25.81 -10.28
CA ALA A 123 18.10 26.28 -11.66
C ALA A 123 17.69 27.76 -11.75
N ALA A 124 16.91 28.25 -10.78
CA ALA A 124 16.49 29.65 -10.67
C ALA A 124 17.57 30.57 -10.07
N GLY A 125 18.65 30.00 -9.54
CA GLY A 125 19.70 30.73 -8.84
C GLY A 125 20.84 31.23 -9.75
N THR A 126 21.95 31.61 -9.14
CA THR A 126 23.12 32.16 -9.81
C THR A 126 24.11 31.12 -10.34
N GLY A 127 23.78 29.84 -10.31
CA GLY A 127 24.67 28.73 -10.66
C GLY A 127 25.62 28.29 -9.51
N VAL A 128 25.56 28.95 -8.37
CA VAL A 128 26.30 28.52 -7.17
C VAL A 128 25.55 27.36 -6.52
N PRO A 129 26.17 26.16 -6.33
CA PRO A 129 25.50 24.98 -5.81
C PRO A 129 25.27 25.10 -4.29
N LYS A 130 24.22 25.81 -3.91
CA LYS A 130 23.74 25.91 -2.52
C LYS A 130 22.53 24.97 -2.34
N PHE A 131 22.79 23.76 -1.89
CA PHE A 131 21.75 22.80 -1.54
C PHE A 131 21.56 22.73 -0.02
N ASN A 132 20.37 22.32 0.40
CA ASN A 132 20.09 22.02 1.79
C ASN A 132 21.04 20.89 2.27
N PRO A 133 21.70 21.01 3.45
CA PRO A 133 22.54 19.95 3.98
C PRO A 133 21.83 18.60 4.15
N PHE A 134 20.52 18.62 4.29
CA PHE A 134 19.67 17.41 4.38
C PHE A 134 19.11 16.97 3.02
N PHE A 135 19.50 17.58 1.90
CA PHE A 135 18.96 17.25 0.57
C PHE A 135 19.04 15.75 0.29
N ILE A 136 20.24 15.18 0.33
CA ILE A 136 20.41 13.74 0.03
C ILE A 136 19.69 12.86 1.07
N PRO A 137 19.86 13.05 2.40
CA PRO A 137 19.11 12.26 3.38
C PRO A 137 17.59 12.35 3.23
N LYS A 138 17.05 13.52 2.87
CA LYS A 138 15.60 13.67 2.66
C LYS A 138 15.11 12.95 1.40
N MET A 139 15.95 12.87 0.36
CA MET A 139 15.57 12.35 -0.95
C MET A 139 15.60 10.83 -1.02
N ILE A 140 16.55 10.16 -0.38
CA ILE A 140 16.74 8.71 -0.53
C ILE A 140 15.62 7.92 0.12
N ALA A 141 15.16 6.86 -0.58
CA ALA A 141 13.96 6.11 -0.20
C ALA A 141 14.09 5.32 1.12
N ASP A 142 15.30 5.00 1.55
CA ASP A 142 15.59 4.21 2.75
C ASP A 142 15.50 4.99 4.07
N ILE A 143 15.53 6.31 3.99
CA ILE A 143 15.64 7.14 5.20
C ILE A 143 14.40 7.08 6.10
N ALA A 144 13.22 6.75 5.54
CA ALA A 144 12.00 6.57 6.34
C ALA A 144 12.19 5.43 7.36
N GLY A 145 12.72 4.28 6.93
CA GLY A 145 13.08 3.17 7.83
C GLY A 145 14.15 3.57 8.85
N GLY A 146 15.13 4.37 8.42
CA GLY A 146 16.16 4.93 9.31
C GLY A 146 15.58 5.83 10.40
N HIS A 147 14.66 6.73 10.05
CA HIS A 147 13.99 7.60 11.04
C HIS A 147 13.14 6.81 12.04
N ILE A 148 12.41 5.77 11.59
CA ILE A 148 11.65 4.88 12.48
C ILE A 148 12.60 4.19 13.46
N SER A 149 13.68 3.60 12.97
CA SER A 149 14.69 2.92 13.79
C SER A 149 15.31 3.84 14.84
N ILE A 150 15.70 5.04 14.45
CA ILE A 150 16.29 6.05 15.35
C ILE A 150 15.29 6.47 16.43
N LYS A 151 14.04 6.75 16.04
CA LYS A 151 12.99 7.22 16.95
C LYS A 151 12.72 6.25 18.10
N TYR A 152 12.63 4.96 17.80
CA TYR A 152 12.28 3.93 18.78
C TYR A 152 13.49 3.19 19.36
N GLY A 153 14.67 3.38 18.78
CA GLY A 153 15.89 2.67 19.16
C GLY A 153 15.88 1.21 18.73
N PHE A 154 15.17 0.87 17.63
CA PHE A 154 15.14 -0.48 17.06
C PHE A 154 16.43 -0.75 16.31
N ARG A 155 17.10 -1.87 16.61
CA ARG A 155 18.47 -2.18 16.14
C ARG A 155 18.55 -3.54 15.41
N GLY A 156 17.41 -4.17 15.13
CA GLY A 156 17.33 -5.33 14.26
C GLY A 156 17.58 -4.99 12.79
N PRO A 157 17.27 -5.91 11.86
CA PRO A 157 17.43 -5.67 10.42
C PRO A 157 16.70 -4.39 9.98
N ASN A 158 17.38 -3.52 9.19
CA ASN A 158 16.81 -2.27 8.73
C ASN A 158 17.23 -2.00 7.29
N PHE A 159 16.24 -1.99 6.37
CA PHE A 159 16.43 -1.63 4.96
C PHE A 159 15.09 -1.26 4.29
N THR A 160 15.16 -0.80 3.05
CA THR A 160 13.98 -0.40 2.28
C THR A 160 13.89 -1.21 0.99
N THR A 161 12.67 -1.61 0.63
CA THR A 161 12.36 -2.23 -0.65
C THR A 161 11.87 -1.19 -1.64
N VAL A 162 12.37 -1.24 -2.87
CA VAL A 162 11.98 -0.37 -3.98
C VAL A 162 11.61 -1.25 -5.17
N SER A 163 10.31 -1.37 -5.43
CA SER A 163 9.73 -2.15 -6.53
C SER A 163 8.45 -1.47 -7.05
N ALA A 164 8.53 -0.15 -7.24
CA ALA A 164 7.42 0.70 -7.68
C ALA A 164 6.16 0.47 -6.82
N CYS A 165 5.00 0.16 -7.43
CA CYS A 165 3.75 -0.03 -6.70
C CYS A 165 3.74 -1.25 -5.76
N ALA A 166 4.66 -2.20 -5.93
CA ALA A 166 4.79 -3.40 -5.09
C ALA A 166 5.69 -3.20 -3.86
N SER A 167 6.28 -2.02 -3.66
CA SER A 167 7.32 -1.78 -2.64
C SER A 167 6.88 -2.19 -1.23
N SER A 168 5.74 -1.72 -0.74
CA SER A 168 5.30 -2.05 0.62
C SER A 168 4.85 -3.50 0.78
N THR A 169 4.32 -4.14 -0.28
CA THR A 169 4.01 -5.58 -0.23
C THR A 169 5.29 -6.40 -0.16
N ASN A 170 6.34 -6.03 -0.90
CA ASN A 170 7.64 -6.68 -0.77
C ASN A 170 8.25 -6.45 0.62
N ALA A 171 8.12 -5.24 1.20
CA ALA A 171 8.55 -4.97 2.56
C ALA A 171 7.85 -5.90 3.58
N LEU A 172 6.53 -6.10 3.42
CA LEU A 172 5.75 -7.02 4.24
C LEU A 172 6.23 -8.47 4.10
N ILE A 173 6.47 -8.94 2.86
CA ILE A 173 6.95 -10.30 2.59
C ILE A 173 8.34 -10.51 3.18
N ASP A 174 9.25 -9.54 3.03
CA ASP A 174 10.59 -9.63 3.61
C ASP A 174 10.52 -9.61 5.14
N ALA A 175 9.75 -8.72 5.74
CA ALA A 175 9.55 -8.67 7.20
C ALA A 175 8.99 -10.01 7.74
N PHE A 176 7.99 -10.57 7.06
CA PHE A 176 7.45 -11.89 7.34
C PHE A 176 8.54 -12.95 7.30
N ASN A 177 9.37 -12.97 6.25
CA ASN A 177 10.47 -13.91 6.10
C ASN A 177 11.52 -13.77 7.20
N TYR A 178 11.88 -12.55 7.59
CA TYR A 178 12.86 -12.33 8.67
C TYR A 178 12.39 -12.88 10.01
N ILE A 179 11.10 -12.75 10.33
CA ILE A 179 10.55 -13.31 11.57
C ILE A 179 10.46 -14.84 11.47
N ARG A 180 9.85 -15.39 10.42
CA ARG A 180 9.64 -16.85 10.31
C ARG A 180 10.95 -17.65 10.25
N LEU A 181 12.03 -17.02 9.79
CA LEU A 181 13.39 -17.60 9.78
C LEU A 181 14.17 -17.35 11.08
N GLY A 182 13.61 -16.63 12.05
CA GLY A 182 14.19 -16.37 13.36
C GLY A 182 15.23 -15.26 13.40
N HIS A 183 15.32 -14.41 12.37
CA HIS A 183 16.27 -13.27 12.34
C HIS A 183 15.78 -12.08 13.16
N ALA A 184 14.48 -11.95 13.39
CA ALA A 184 13.85 -10.95 14.24
C ALA A 184 12.69 -11.60 15.01
N ASP A 185 12.23 -10.97 16.08
CA ASP A 185 11.01 -11.37 16.80
C ASP A 185 9.87 -10.39 16.51
N VAL A 186 10.20 -9.15 16.16
CA VAL A 186 9.25 -8.10 15.76
C VAL A 186 9.80 -7.35 14.55
N MET A 187 8.92 -7.02 13.61
CA MET A 187 9.25 -6.15 12.48
C MET A 187 8.21 -5.04 12.34
N VAL A 188 8.69 -3.81 12.31
CA VAL A 188 7.92 -2.67 11.81
C VAL A 188 8.03 -2.69 10.29
N THR A 189 6.91 -2.75 9.61
CA THR A 189 6.89 -2.81 8.15
C THR A 189 5.71 -2.05 7.58
N GLY A 190 5.75 -1.80 6.29
CA GLY A 190 4.72 -1.03 5.60
C GLY A 190 5.31 -0.23 4.46
N GLY A 191 4.76 0.94 4.21
CA GLY A 191 5.28 1.84 3.20
C GLY A 191 4.64 3.20 3.20
N SER A 192 5.33 4.16 2.59
CA SER A 192 4.88 5.55 2.47
C SER A 192 5.25 6.13 1.11
N GLU A 193 4.41 7.04 0.62
CA GLU A 193 4.64 7.76 -0.63
C GLU A 193 4.02 9.15 -0.58
N ALA A 194 4.69 10.15 -1.18
CA ALA A 194 4.20 11.53 -1.29
C ALA A 194 4.56 12.10 -2.68
N ALA A 195 4.03 11.45 -3.73
CA ALA A 195 4.37 11.76 -5.11
C ALA A 195 3.43 12.79 -5.78
N VAL A 196 2.46 13.36 -5.03
CA VAL A 196 1.61 14.46 -5.53
C VAL A 196 2.42 15.75 -5.57
N THR A 197 3.26 15.88 -6.58
CA THR A 197 4.19 16.97 -6.83
C THR A 197 4.11 17.40 -8.29
N ILE A 198 4.69 18.54 -8.66
CA ILE A 198 4.79 18.98 -10.06
C ILE A 198 5.46 17.90 -10.92
N ALA A 199 6.60 17.37 -10.46
CA ALA A 199 7.35 16.35 -11.17
C ALA A 199 6.58 15.02 -11.27
N GLY A 200 5.96 14.56 -10.16
CA GLY A 200 5.19 13.34 -10.14
C GLY A 200 3.97 13.40 -11.04
N MET A 201 3.13 14.42 -10.88
CA MET A 201 1.96 14.62 -11.74
C MET A 201 2.34 14.83 -13.21
N GLY A 202 3.38 15.63 -13.47
CA GLY A 202 3.88 15.88 -14.82
C GLY A 202 4.41 14.62 -15.49
N GLY A 203 5.19 13.81 -14.77
CA GLY A 203 5.74 12.55 -15.24
C GLY A 203 4.66 11.52 -15.60
N PHE A 204 3.69 11.29 -14.70
CA PHE A 204 2.57 10.38 -14.97
C PHE A 204 1.61 10.89 -16.05
N ASN A 205 1.41 12.22 -16.18
CA ASN A 205 0.67 12.80 -17.30
C ASN A 205 1.37 12.58 -18.64
N ALA A 206 2.71 12.68 -18.68
CA ALA A 206 3.50 12.42 -19.91
C ALA A 206 3.37 10.96 -20.37
N MET A 207 3.20 10.03 -19.44
CA MET A 207 2.96 8.60 -19.72
C MET A 207 1.51 8.28 -20.08
N HIS A 208 0.60 9.26 -20.04
CA HIS A 208 -0.85 9.03 -20.18
C HIS A 208 -1.42 7.99 -19.21
N ALA A 209 -0.86 7.92 -18.01
CA ALA A 209 -1.23 6.92 -17.00
C ALA A 209 -2.35 7.39 -16.07
N LEU A 210 -2.54 8.73 -15.94
CA LEU A 210 -3.54 9.32 -15.06
C LEU A 210 -4.86 9.57 -15.77
N SER A 211 -5.97 9.41 -15.05
CA SER A 211 -7.28 9.91 -15.48
C SER A 211 -7.24 11.44 -15.65
N THR A 212 -7.97 11.91 -16.64
CA THR A 212 -8.12 13.34 -16.96
C THR A 212 -9.55 13.85 -16.70
N ARG A 213 -10.35 13.11 -15.94
CA ARG A 213 -11.76 13.45 -15.59
C ARG A 213 -11.83 14.61 -14.59
N ASN A 214 -11.39 15.80 -15.02
CA ASN A 214 -11.29 17.00 -14.18
C ASN A 214 -12.65 17.59 -13.80
N ASP A 215 -13.70 17.30 -14.54
CA ASP A 215 -15.09 17.73 -14.30
C ASP A 215 -15.74 16.95 -13.17
N ASP A 216 -15.31 15.71 -12.91
CA ASP A 216 -15.81 14.90 -11.79
C ASP A 216 -14.70 14.02 -11.18
N PRO A 217 -13.78 14.61 -10.40
CA PRO A 217 -12.65 13.88 -9.80
C PRO A 217 -13.09 12.70 -8.93
N LYS A 218 -14.22 12.81 -8.24
CA LYS A 218 -14.70 11.79 -7.30
C LYS A 218 -15.02 10.47 -7.98
N THR A 219 -15.38 10.51 -9.26
CA THR A 219 -15.70 9.31 -10.06
C THR A 219 -14.58 8.89 -11.00
N ALA A 220 -13.40 9.52 -10.91
CA ALA A 220 -12.28 9.28 -11.82
C ALA A 220 -11.62 7.92 -11.60
N SER A 221 -11.40 7.50 -10.34
CA SER A 221 -10.94 6.15 -10.03
C SER A 221 -12.14 5.20 -10.03
N ARG A 222 -12.24 4.37 -11.08
CA ARG A 222 -13.35 3.45 -11.35
C ARG A 222 -12.85 2.08 -11.83
N PRO A 223 -12.18 1.31 -10.97
CA PRO A 223 -11.69 -0.01 -11.36
C PRO A 223 -12.81 -0.90 -11.92
N MET A 224 -12.50 -1.65 -12.97
CA MET A 224 -13.40 -2.57 -13.69
C MET A 224 -14.57 -1.92 -14.45
N ASP A 225 -14.79 -0.61 -14.33
CA ASP A 225 -15.79 0.11 -15.12
C ASP A 225 -15.32 0.29 -16.57
N LYS A 226 -16.26 0.22 -17.53
CA LYS A 226 -15.96 0.35 -18.97
C LYS A 226 -15.28 1.66 -19.33
N ASP A 227 -15.68 2.76 -18.68
CA ASP A 227 -15.22 4.11 -18.99
C ASP A 227 -14.01 4.55 -18.14
N ARG A 228 -13.26 3.60 -17.55
CA ARG A 228 -12.00 3.88 -16.87
C ARG A 228 -10.93 4.31 -17.88
N GLU A 229 -10.10 5.28 -17.50
CA GLU A 229 -9.14 5.90 -18.42
C GLU A 229 -7.75 6.13 -17.83
N GLY A 230 -7.47 5.56 -16.66
CA GLY A 230 -6.22 5.73 -15.95
C GLY A 230 -6.41 5.82 -14.45
N PHE A 231 -5.33 5.74 -13.69
CA PHE A 231 -5.41 5.80 -12.24
C PHE A 231 -5.50 7.25 -11.72
N VAL A 232 -5.94 7.40 -10.48
CA VAL A 232 -5.85 8.65 -9.71
C VAL A 232 -4.67 8.53 -8.77
N LEU A 233 -3.71 9.45 -8.85
CA LEU A 233 -2.56 9.45 -7.94
C LEU A 233 -3.00 9.77 -6.51
N GLY A 234 -2.50 8.98 -5.56
CA GLY A 234 -2.71 9.19 -4.13
C GLY A 234 -1.39 9.25 -3.38
N GLU A 235 -1.47 9.64 -2.11
CA GLU A 235 -0.35 9.71 -1.18
C GLU A 235 -0.75 9.21 0.21
N GLY A 236 0.23 8.89 1.04
CA GLY A 236 -0.02 8.45 2.41
C GLY A 236 0.94 7.37 2.89
N ALA A 237 0.57 6.67 3.94
CA ALA A 237 1.34 5.59 4.53
C ALA A 237 0.46 4.54 5.20
N GLY A 238 0.94 3.30 5.22
CA GLY A 238 0.44 2.23 6.07
C GLY A 238 1.58 1.57 6.84
N SER A 239 1.36 1.30 8.11
CA SER A 239 2.32 0.65 8.99
C SER A 239 1.69 -0.56 9.67
N LEU A 240 2.44 -1.67 9.72
CA LEU A 240 2.06 -2.88 10.41
C LEU A 240 3.18 -3.31 11.36
N ILE A 241 2.79 -3.81 12.52
CA ILE A 241 3.70 -4.51 13.42
C ILE A 241 3.49 -5.99 13.20
N LEU A 242 4.49 -6.65 12.61
CA LEU A 242 4.56 -8.09 12.52
C LEU A 242 5.33 -8.64 13.72
N GLU A 243 4.85 -9.73 14.29
CA GLU A 243 5.41 -10.30 15.51
C GLU A 243 5.42 -11.83 15.45
N GLU A 244 6.44 -12.44 15.98
CA GLU A 244 6.47 -13.88 16.17
C GLU A 244 5.35 -14.30 17.13
N TYR A 245 4.64 -15.36 16.78
CA TYR A 245 3.41 -15.76 17.46
C TYR A 245 3.60 -16.05 18.95
N GLU A 246 4.60 -16.84 19.33
CA GLU A 246 4.85 -17.18 20.74
C GLU A 246 5.31 -15.95 21.53
N HIS A 247 6.07 -15.05 20.92
CA HIS A 247 6.44 -13.77 21.52
C HIS A 247 5.19 -12.91 21.76
N ALA A 248 4.27 -12.83 20.81
CA ALA A 248 3.01 -12.09 20.95
C ALA A 248 2.14 -12.66 22.10
N ILE A 249 1.98 -13.98 22.14
CA ILE A 249 1.22 -14.67 23.19
C ILE A 249 1.85 -14.44 24.57
N ALA A 250 3.18 -14.60 24.69
CA ALA A 250 3.89 -14.46 25.95
C ALA A 250 3.73 -13.06 26.59
N ARG A 251 3.60 -12.02 25.80
CA ARG A 251 3.35 -10.66 26.29
C ARG A 251 1.86 -10.26 26.37
N GLY A 252 0.95 -11.15 26.00
CA GLY A 252 -0.50 -10.90 25.99
C GLY A 252 -0.94 -9.89 24.93
N ALA A 253 -0.33 -9.91 23.75
CA ALA A 253 -0.67 -9.02 22.65
C ALA A 253 -2.09 -9.26 22.13
N GLU A 254 -2.76 -8.17 21.70
CA GLU A 254 -3.95 -8.28 20.86
C GLU A 254 -3.49 -8.63 19.43
N ILE A 255 -4.02 -9.73 18.88
CA ILE A 255 -3.64 -10.21 17.54
C ILE A 255 -4.78 -9.95 16.56
N TYR A 256 -4.49 -9.26 15.47
CA TYR A 256 -5.46 -8.99 14.41
C TYR A 256 -5.70 -10.19 13.50
N CYS A 257 -4.60 -10.80 13.05
CA CYS A 257 -4.60 -11.92 12.11
C CYS A 257 -3.21 -12.56 12.06
N GLU A 258 -3.06 -13.61 11.26
CA GLU A 258 -1.79 -14.22 10.90
C GLU A 258 -1.44 -13.87 9.45
N ILE A 259 -0.16 -13.59 9.17
CA ILE A 259 0.35 -13.55 7.80
C ILE A 259 0.54 -15.00 7.36
N GLY A 260 -0.27 -15.44 6.40
CA GLY A 260 -0.28 -16.82 5.97
C GLY A 260 0.77 -17.15 4.92
N GLY A 261 1.13 -16.18 4.08
CA GLY A 261 2.11 -16.39 3.01
C GLY A 261 2.38 -15.15 2.20
N GLY A 262 3.46 -15.20 1.41
CA GLY A 262 3.87 -14.17 0.48
C GLY A 262 4.31 -14.73 -0.86
N GLY A 263 3.97 -14.05 -1.94
CA GLY A 263 4.36 -14.43 -3.30
C GLY A 263 4.99 -13.26 -4.05
N MET A 264 5.96 -13.56 -4.88
CA MET A 264 6.59 -12.61 -5.80
C MET A 264 6.73 -13.24 -7.18
N SER A 265 6.65 -12.42 -8.22
CA SER A 265 6.91 -12.81 -9.61
C SER A 265 7.31 -11.60 -10.45
N ALA A 266 7.68 -11.83 -11.69
CA ALA A 266 7.90 -10.79 -12.67
C ALA A 266 7.09 -11.06 -13.95
N ASP A 267 6.60 -9.99 -14.59
CA ASP A 267 5.93 -10.09 -15.91
C ASP A 267 6.91 -10.43 -17.04
N ALA A 268 8.15 -9.94 -16.93
CA ALA A 268 9.19 -10.07 -17.95
C ALA A 268 8.68 -9.73 -19.37
N HIS A 269 7.86 -8.67 -19.47
CA HIS A 269 7.14 -8.31 -20.70
C HIS A 269 7.44 -6.86 -21.16
N HIS A 270 7.07 -5.86 -20.36
CA HIS A 270 7.21 -4.45 -20.68
C HIS A 270 7.44 -3.61 -19.42
N ILE A 271 8.06 -2.43 -19.53
CA ILE A 271 8.40 -1.60 -18.35
C ILE A 271 7.17 -1.01 -17.63
N THR A 272 6.05 -0.83 -18.32
CA THR A 272 4.84 -0.21 -17.76
C THR A 272 3.55 -0.96 -18.03
N ALA A 273 3.49 -1.76 -19.09
CA ALA A 273 2.29 -2.53 -19.44
C ALA A 273 2.31 -3.92 -18.80
N PRO A 274 1.18 -4.41 -18.27
CA PRO A 274 1.09 -5.78 -17.77
C PRO A 274 1.20 -6.79 -18.90
N HIS A 275 1.56 -8.04 -18.57
CA HIS A 275 1.47 -9.13 -19.53
C HIS A 275 0.00 -9.32 -19.96
N PRO A 276 -0.33 -9.37 -21.27
CA PRO A 276 -1.71 -9.38 -21.77
C PRO A 276 -2.58 -10.51 -21.22
N GLU A 277 -1.97 -11.67 -20.96
CA GLU A 277 -2.63 -12.83 -20.38
C GLU A 277 -2.52 -12.88 -18.83
N GLY A 278 -2.06 -11.81 -18.18
CA GLY A 278 -1.92 -11.75 -16.74
C GLY A 278 -0.95 -12.78 -16.16
N LEU A 279 0.08 -13.20 -16.92
CA LEU A 279 0.97 -14.31 -16.52
C LEU A 279 1.68 -14.05 -15.19
N GLY A 280 2.24 -12.86 -15.01
CA GLY A 280 2.91 -12.49 -13.75
C GLY A 280 1.93 -12.42 -12.59
N ALA A 281 0.75 -11.82 -12.80
CA ALA A 281 -0.32 -11.76 -11.80
C ALA A 281 -0.81 -13.16 -11.40
N LYS A 282 -0.97 -14.06 -12.35
CA LYS A 282 -1.28 -15.47 -12.08
C LYS A 282 -0.20 -16.15 -11.25
N ASN A 283 1.06 -16.02 -11.68
CA ASN A 283 2.18 -16.68 -11.03
C ASN A 283 2.39 -16.19 -9.59
N VAL A 284 2.21 -14.89 -9.32
CA VAL A 284 2.37 -14.35 -7.97
C VAL A 284 1.32 -14.89 -7.01
N MET A 285 0.06 -15.01 -7.44
CA MET A 285 -1.01 -15.60 -6.63
C MET A 285 -0.74 -17.10 -6.35
N PHE A 286 -0.31 -17.89 -7.35
CA PHE A 286 0.09 -19.27 -7.12
C PHE A 286 1.31 -19.39 -6.18
N ASN A 287 2.30 -18.51 -6.31
CA ASN A 287 3.45 -18.50 -5.41
C ASN A 287 3.02 -18.20 -3.97
N CYS A 288 2.09 -17.26 -3.78
CA CYS A 288 1.54 -16.92 -2.48
C CYS A 288 0.77 -18.10 -1.85
N LEU A 289 -0.11 -18.74 -2.61
CA LEU A 289 -0.84 -19.94 -2.16
C LEU A 289 0.12 -21.07 -1.78
N ARG A 290 1.13 -21.33 -2.61
CA ARG A 290 2.14 -22.35 -2.34
C ARG A 290 2.93 -22.07 -1.06
N ASP A 291 3.32 -20.82 -0.83
CA ASP A 291 4.02 -20.41 0.39
C ASP A 291 3.15 -20.56 1.64
N ALA A 292 1.85 -20.26 1.49
CA ALA A 292 0.86 -20.44 2.55
C ALA A 292 0.45 -21.90 2.81
N GLY A 293 0.79 -22.83 1.91
CA GLY A 293 0.32 -24.21 1.96
C GLY A 293 -1.21 -24.35 1.76
N LEU A 294 -1.83 -23.37 1.09
CA LEU A 294 -3.26 -23.31 0.85
C LEU A 294 -3.63 -23.61 -0.60
N LYS A 295 -4.88 -23.98 -0.81
CA LYS A 295 -5.49 -24.19 -2.13
C LYS A 295 -6.29 -22.94 -2.53
N PRO A 296 -6.57 -22.76 -3.84
CA PRO A 296 -7.45 -21.68 -4.29
C PRO A 296 -8.80 -21.63 -3.57
N GLU A 297 -9.38 -22.79 -3.25
CA GLU A 297 -10.69 -22.92 -2.60
C GLU A 297 -10.72 -22.44 -1.14
N ASP A 298 -9.54 -22.27 -0.51
CA ASP A 298 -9.43 -21.78 0.87
C ASP A 298 -9.53 -20.25 0.95
N VAL A 299 -9.44 -19.53 -0.19
CA VAL A 299 -9.47 -18.06 -0.25
C VAL A 299 -10.91 -17.56 -0.32
N ASP A 300 -11.25 -16.57 0.49
CA ASP A 300 -12.58 -15.94 0.52
C ASP A 300 -12.66 -14.65 -0.27
N GLY A 301 -11.56 -13.93 -0.41
CA GLY A 301 -11.53 -12.64 -1.09
C GLY A 301 -10.15 -12.21 -1.59
N VAL A 302 -10.15 -11.28 -2.55
CA VAL A 302 -8.95 -10.66 -3.10
C VAL A 302 -9.12 -9.15 -3.12
N ASN A 303 -8.23 -8.44 -2.39
CA ASN A 303 -8.03 -7.01 -2.61
C ASN A 303 -7.13 -6.88 -3.84
N MET A 304 -7.73 -6.43 -4.94
CA MET A 304 -7.09 -6.37 -6.24
C MET A 304 -6.12 -5.20 -6.34
N HIS A 305 -5.14 -5.33 -7.21
CA HIS A 305 -4.36 -4.18 -7.62
C HIS A 305 -5.27 -3.13 -8.26
N GLY A 306 -6.11 -3.48 -9.20
CA GLY A 306 -7.28 -2.74 -9.67
C GLY A 306 -7.09 -1.22 -9.75
N THR A 307 -6.21 -0.75 -10.63
CA THR A 307 -5.79 0.66 -10.68
C THR A 307 -6.71 1.57 -11.49
N SER A 308 -7.80 1.05 -12.05
CA SER A 308 -8.64 1.80 -13.00
C SER A 308 -7.93 2.09 -14.34
N THR A 309 -7.01 1.22 -14.74
CA THR A 309 -6.35 1.27 -16.03
C THR A 309 -6.98 0.27 -17.00
N PRO A 310 -7.17 0.63 -18.30
CA PRO A 310 -7.85 -0.26 -19.23
C PRO A 310 -7.24 -1.66 -19.32
N LEU A 311 -5.93 -1.77 -19.46
CA LEU A 311 -5.23 -3.06 -19.62
C LEU A 311 -5.02 -3.79 -18.30
N GLY A 312 -4.69 -3.06 -17.23
CA GLY A 312 -4.36 -3.65 -15.93
C GLY A 312 -5.53 -4.44 -15.32
N ASP A 313 -6.70 -3.84 -15.32
CA ASP A 313 -7.89 -4.42 -14.71
C ASP A 313 -8.36 -5.67 -15.47
N ILE A 314 -8.25 -5.69 -16.82
CA ILE A 314 -8.56 -6.86 -17.64
C ILE A 314 -7.56 -7.99 -17.36
N ALA A 315 -6.27 -7.70 -17.34
CA ALA A 315 -5.22 -8.70 -17.13
C ALA A 315 -5.35 -9.35 -15.75
N GLU A 316 -5.64 -8.55 -14.71
CA GLU A 316 -5.84 -9.07 -13.36
C GLU A 316 -7.10 -9.92 -13.24
N SER A 317 -8.22 -9.50 -13.84
CA SER A 317 -9.47 -10.29 -13.85
C SER A 317 -9.28 -11.64 -14.51
N LYS A 318 -8.56 -11.70 -15.64
CA LYS A 318 -8.19 -12.97 -16.30
C LYS A 318 -7.31 -13.83 -15.40
N ALA A 319 -6.30 -13.25 -14.75
CA ALA A 319 -5.42 -13.99 -13.86
C ALA A 319 -6.17 -14.61 -12.68
N ILE A 320 -7.14 -13.89 -12.09
CA ILE A 320 -8.00 -14.40 -11.02
C ILE A 320 -8.81 -15.61 -11.49
N ILE A 321 -9.46 -15.53 -12.65
CA ILE A 321 -10.20 -16.69 -13.22
C ILE A 321 -9.25 -17.87 -13.44
N GLU A 322 -8.05 -17.63 -13.97
CA GLU A 322 -7.07 -18.69 -14.21
C GLU A 322 -6.57 -19.37 -12.93
N VAL A 323 -6.41 -18.63 -11.82
CA VAL A 323 -5.97 -19.18 -10.53
C VAL A 323 -7.09 -19.92 -9.83
N PHE A 324 -8.26 -19.29 -9.73
CA PHE A 324 -9.36 -19.78 -8.89
C PHE A 324 -10.38 -20.63 -9.62
N LYS A 325 -10.37 -20.66 -10.97
CA LYS A 325 -11.32 -21.41 -11.80
C LYS A 325 -12.78 -21.14 -11.41
N GLU A 326 -13.59 -22.15 -11.18
CA GLU A 326 -14.98 -21.97 -10.75
C GLU A 326 -15.11 -21.27 -9.40
N HIS A 327 -14.09 -21.40 -8.53
CA HIS A 327 -14.08 -20.73 -7.25
C HIS A 327 -13.99 -19.20 -7.37
N ALA A 328 -13.47 -18.68 -8.48
CA ALA A 328 -13.38 -17.23 -8.75
C ALA A 328 -14.77 -16.54 -8.61
N TYR A 329 -15.84 -17.24 -8.98
CA TYR A 329 -17.21 -16.72 -8.92
C TYR A 329 -17.82 -16.72 -7.52
N THR A 330 -17.13 -17.27 -6.53
CA THR A 330 -17.55 -17.29 -5.13
C THR A 330 -16.78 -16.29 -4.27
N LEU A 331 -15.68 -15.72 -4.81
CA LEU A 331 -14.85 -14.74 -4.12
C LEU A 331 -15.55 -13.39 -4.00
N ASN A 332 -15.23 -12.64 -2.95
CA ASN A 332 -15.37 -11.19 -3.00
C ASN A 332 -14.07 -10.57 -3.51
N LEU A 333 -14.19 -9.84 -4.60
CA LEU A 333 -13.12 -9.04 -5.18
C LEU A 333 -13.40 -7.57 -4.87
N ASN A 334 -12.37 -6.78 -4.59
CA ASN A 334 -12.54 -5.33 -4.46
C ASN A 334 -11.24 -4.59 -4.77
N SER A 335 -11.34 -3.33 -5.16
CA SER A 335 -10.21 -2.40 -5.22
C SER A 335 -10.50 -1.16 -4.39
N THR A 336 -9.76 -1.02 -3.30
CA THR A 336 -9.81 0.17 -2.44
C THR A 336 -9.24 1.42 -3.10
N LYS A 337 -8.48 1.26 -4.20
CA LYS A 337 -7.98 2.38 -5.01
C LYS A 337 -9.10 3.21 -5.65
N SER A 338 -10.31 2.67 -5.77
CA SER A 338 -11.48 3.45 -6.15
C SER A 338 -11.77 4.61 -5.19
N MET A 339 -11.35 4.47 -3.92
CA MET A 339 -11.55 5.44 -2.83
C MET A 339 -10.28 6.21 -2.49
N THR A 340 -9.17 5.53 -2.31
CA THR A 340 -7.89 6.13 -1.88
C THR A 340 -7.07 6.73 -3.02
N GLY A 341 -7.39 6.40 -4.28
CA GLY A 341 -6.43 6.53 -5.36
C GLY A 341 -5.28 5.52 -5.21
N HIS A 342 -4.28 5.64 -6.04
CA HIS A 342 -3.11 4.77 -6.06
C HIS A 342 -1.95 5.40 -5.30
N LEU A 343 -1.64 4.88 -4.10
CA LEU A 343 -0.56 5.39 -3.24
C LEU A 343 0.83 4.85 -3.63
N LEU A 344 1.00 4.36 -4.85
CA LEU A 344 2.27 3.82 -5.37
C LEU A 344 2.93 2.84 -4.38
N GLY A 345 4.13 3.16 -3.90
CA GLY A 345 4.89 2.30 -2.99
C GLY A 345 4.21 2.05 -1.64
N ALA A 346 3.27 2.90 -1.21
CA ALA A 346 2.50 2.70 0.01
C ALA A 346 1.22 1.86 -0.18
N ALA A 347 0.81 1.61 -1.42
CA ALA A 347 -0.49 0.99 -1.74
C ALA A 347 -0.68 -0.36 -1.05
N GLY A 348 0.28 -1.28 -1.17
CA GLY A 348 0.17 -2.62 -0.61
C GLY A 348 0.01 -2.65 0.91
N ALA A 349 0.61 -1.70 1.63
CA ALA A 349 0.48 -1.62 3.08
C ALA A 349 -0.94 -1.25 3.51
N ILE A 350 -1.53 -0.19 2.93
CA ILE A 350 -2.91 0.21 3.27
C ILE A 350 -3.93 -0.83 2.81
N GLU A 351 -3.69 -1.51 1.70
CA GLU A 351 -4.54 -2.57 1.16
C GLU A 351 -4.47 -3.84 2.01
N THR A 352 -3.31 -4.18 2.53
CA THR A 352 -3.17 -5.25 3.52
C THR A 352 -3.91 -4.91 4.82
N ILE A 353 -3.83 -3.65 5.30
CA ILE A 353 -4.61 -3.18 6.44
C ILE A 353 -6.12 -3.30 6.17
N ALA A 354 -6.59 -2.90 4.98
CA ALA A 354 -7.98 -3.06 4.57
C ALA A 354 -8.43 -4.53 4.58
N SER A 355 -7.57 -5.44 4.10
CA SER A 355 -7.82 -6.89 4.08
C SER A 355 -7.91 -7.47 5.50
N ILE A 356 -7.02 -7.06 6.40
CA ILE A 356 -7.04 -7.43 7.83
C ILE A 356 -8.35 -6.97 8.49
N LEU A 357 -8.72 -5.71 8.28
CA LEU A 357 -9.94 -5.15 8.85
C LEU A 357 -11.19 -5.79 8.25
N SER A 358 -11.15 -6.23 7.00
CA SER A 358 -12.25 -6.98 6.37
C SER A 358 -12.48 -8.32 7.08
N ILE A 359 -11.41 -9.04 7.43
CA ILE A 359 -11.50 -10.27 8.24
C ILE A 359 -12.03 -9.95 9.65
N LYS A 360 -11.46 -8.93 10.31
CA LYS A 360 -11.83 -8.55 11.67
C LYS A 360 -13.32 -8.19 11.82
N HIS A 361 -13.85 -7.46 10.84
CA HIS A 361 -15.23 -6.92 10.90
C HIS A 361 -16.26 -7.71 10.10
N GLY A 362 -15.85 -8.69 9.29
CA GLY A 362 -16.76 -9.45 8.44
C GLY A 362 -17.44 -8.57 7.38
N ILE A 363 -16.73 -7.57 6.84
CA ILE A 363 -17.24 -6.63 5.85
C ILE A 363 -16.19 -6.44 4.75
N VAL A 364 -16.59 -6.58 3.50
CA VAL A 364 -15.75 -6.27 2.33
C VAL A 364 -16.05 -4.85 1.87
N PRO A 365 -15.06 -3.94 1.86
CA PRO A 365 -15.23 -2.59 1.33
C PRO A 365 -15.58 -2.61 -0.16
N PRO A 366 -16.35 -1.62 -0.65
CA PRO A 366 -16.75 -1.59 -2.05
C PRO A 366 -15.62 -1.17 -2.99
N THR A 367 -15.73 -1.61 -4.25
CA THR A 367 -15.18 -0.90 -5.40
C THR A 367 -16.22 0.13 -5.84
N ILE A 368 -15.98 1.41 -5.58
CA ILE A 368 -16.93 2.47 -5.94
C ILE A 368 -16.78 2.90 -7.40
N ASN A 369 -17.76 3.67 -7.90
CA ASN A 369 -17.75 4.28 -9.23
C ASN A 369 -17.92 3.29 -10.39
N HIS A 370 -18.56 2.16 -10.16
CA HIS A 370 -18.99 1.29 -11.24
C HIS A 370 -20.36 1.75 -11.78
N PHE A 371 -20.43 2.08 -13.06
CA PHE A 371 -21.61 2.56 -13.77
C PHE A 371 -21.95 1.69 -15.00
N THR A 372 -20.94 1.13 -15.67
CA THR A 372 -21.10 0.40 -16.92
C THR A 372 -20.17 -0.81 -16.97
N ASP A 373 -20.74 -1.97 -17.29
CA ASP A 373 -19.98 -3.21 -17.47
C ASP A 373 -19.02 -3.12 -18.66
N ASP A 374 -17.79 -3.63 -18.50
CA ASP A 374 -16.80 -3.77 -19.57
C ASP A 374 -16.97 -5.17 -20.19
N GLU A 375 -17.22 -5.23 -21.50
CA GLU A 375 -17.37 -6.47 -22.26
C GLU A 375 -16.13 -7.40 -22.24
N ASN A 376 -14.97 -6.88 -21.82
CA ASN A 376 -13.73 -7.67 -21.70
C ASN A 376 -13.52 -8.27 -20.30
N ILE A 377 -14.42 -8.00 -19.37
CA ILE A 377 -14.39 -8.49 -17.98
C ILE A 377 -15.60 -9.35 -17.73
N ASP A 378 -15.42 -10.55 -17.16
CA ASP A 378 -16.52 -11.46 -16.88
C ASP A 378 -17.48 -10.87 -15.83
N PRO A 379 -18.74 -10.57 -16.18
CA PRO A 379 -19.71 -9.94 -15.29
C PRO A 379 -20.18 -10.86 -14.14
N LYS A 380 -19.82 -12.14 -14.14
CA LYS A 380 -20.13 -13.08 -13.05
C LYS A 380 -19.21 -12.89 -11.84
N LEU A 381 -18.07 -12.21 -12.01
CA LEU A 381 -17.17 -11.92 -10.91
C LEU A 381 -17.80 -10.91 -9.94
N ASN A 382 -17.73 -11.17 -8.64
CA ASN A 382 -18.26 -10.26 -7.62
C ASN A 382 -17.19 -9.24 -7.19
N PHE A 383 -17.11 -8.12 -7.89
CA PHE A 383 -16.19 -7.00 -7.58
C PHE A 383 -16.63 -6.12 -6.40
N THR A 384 -17.64 -6.53 -5.65
CA THR A 384 -18.21 -5.78 -4.52
C THR A 384 -18.57 -4.33 -4.92
N PHE A 385 -19.24 -4.15 -6.06
CA PHE A 385 -19.49 -2.84 -6.62
C PHE A 385 -20.38 -1.94 -5.75
N ASN A 386 -19.95 -0.68 -5.60
CA ASN A 386 -20.65 0.48 -5.06
C ASN A 386 -21.16 0.37 -3.61
N LYS A 387 -21.25 -0.82 -3.04
CA LYS A 387 -21.72 -1.02 -1.65
C LYS A 387 -20.91 -2.11 -0.96
N ALA A 388 -20.51 -1.83 0.28
CA ALA A 388 -19.87 -2.83 1.13
C ALA A 388 -20.76 -4.07 1.31
N GLN A 389 -20.15 -5.25 1.32
CA GLN A 389 -20.85 -6.53 1.51
C GLN A 389 -20.43 -7.18 2.82
N LYS A 390 -21.40 -7.67 3.59
CA LYS A 390 -21.14 -8.51 4.77
C LYS A 390 -20.70 -9.89 4.32
N ARG A 391 -19.56 -10.34 4.82
CA ARG A 391 -19.03 -11.69 4.58
C ARG A 391 -18.06 -12.08 5.68
N ASP A 392 -18.29 -13.17 6.36
CA ASP A 392 -17.30 -13.77 7.25
C ASP A 392 -16.19 -14.38 6.39
N MET A 393 -15.02 -13.75 6.42
CA MET A 393 -13.86 -14.18 5.65
C MET A 393 -12.80 -14.72 6.60
N LYS A 394 -12.13 -15.79 6.17
CA LYS A 394 -11.01 -16.39 6.90
C LYS A 394 -9.68 -16.12 6.24
N VAL A 395 -9.65 -16.04 4.91
CA VAL A 395 -8.44 -15.90 4.11
C VAL A 395 -8.65 -14.85 3.03
N VAL A 396 -7.80 -13.84 3.01
CA VAL A 396 -7.83 -12.75 2.01
C VAL A 396 -6.44 -12.56 1.42
N MET A 397 -6.36 -12.43 0.10
CA MET A 397 -5.15 -12.06 -0.63
C MET A 397 -5.17 -10.57 -0.95
N SER A 398 -4.00 -9.93 -0.98
CA SER A 398 -3.81 -8.56 -1.44
C SER A 398 -2.74 -8.52 -2.51
N ASN A 399 -3.11 -8.06 -3.71
CA ASN A 399 -2.27 -8.03 -4.90
C ASN A 399 -1.72 -6.63 -5.17
N THR A 400 -0.44 -6.55 -5.52
CA THR A 400 0.17 -5.32 -6.05
C THR A 400 1.03 -5.63 -7.26
N PHE A 401 0.84 -4.87 -8.35
CA PHE A 401 1.58 -5.03 -9.61
C PHE A 401 2.24 -3.69 -9.97
N GLY A 402 3.57 -3.68 -10.00
CA GLY A 402 4.35 -2.46 -10.18
C GLY A 402 4.96 -2.33 -11.56
N PHE A 403 5.23 -1.10 -11.97
CA PHE A 403 6.05 -0.82 -13.15
C PHE A 403 7.39 -1.55 -13.03
N GLY A 404 7.95 -2.00 -14.16
CA GLY A 404 9.06 -2.94 -14.20
C GLY A 404 8.60 -4.41 -14.20
N GLY A 405 7.26 -4.64 -14.12
CA GLY A 405 6.68 -5.99 -14.04
C GLY A 405 6.87 -6.64 -12.67
N HIS A 406 7.04 -5.84 -11.62
CA HIS A 406 7.16 -6.33 -10.24
C HIS A 406 5.80 -6.70 -9.68
N ASN A 407 5.57 -7.98 -9.41
CA ASN A 407 4.34 -8.47 -8.83
C ASN A 407 4.59 -9.01 -7.43
N ALA A 408 3.77 -8.59 -6.46
CA ALA A 408 3.78 -9.08 -5.09
C ALA A 408 2.36 -9.37 -4.61
N CYS A 409 2.20 -10.41 -3.81
CA CYS A 409 0.95 -10.81 -3.20
C CYS A 409 1.21 -11.23 -1.77
N VAL A 410 0.44 -10.72 -0.83
CA VAL A 410 0.44 -11.17 0.57
C VAL A 410 -0.92 -11.79 0.91
N LEU A 411 -0.88 -12.84 1.71
CA LEU A 411 -2.07 -13.53 2.20
C LEU A 411 -2.17 -13.35 3.71
N VAL A 412 -3.32 -12.85 4.15
CA VAL A 412 -3.69 -12.72 5.56
C VAL A 412 -4.79 -13.72 5.90
N LYS A 413 -4.71 -14.33 7.06
CA LYS A 413 -5.70 -15.31 7.53
C LYS A 413 -6.14 -15.05 8.96
N LYS A 414 -7.40 -15.37 9.24
CA LYS A 414 -7.96 -15.33 10.59
C LYS A 414 -7.13 -16.23 11.50
N LEU A 415 -6.77 -15.75 12.68
CA LEU A 415 -6.06 -16.57 13.65
C LEU A 415 -6.95 -17.74 14.09
N GLU A 416 -6.49 -18.95 13.86
CA GLU A 416 -7.09 -20.15 14.41
C GLU A 416 -6.49 -20.39 15.81
N GLN A 417 -7.36 -20.49 16.81
CA GLN A 417 -6.99 -20.75 18.20
C GLN A 417 -6.59 -22.21 18.42
#